data_a98ea2dfd8a04261a80c273b03e613db
#
_entry.id   a98ea2dfd8a04261a80c273b03e613db
#
_cell.length_a   1.000
_cell.length_b   1.000
_cell.length_c   1.000
_cell.angle_alpha   90.00
_cell.angle_beta   90.00
_cell.angle_gamma   90.00
#
_symmetry.space_group_name_H-M   'P 1'
#
loop_
_entity.id
_entity.type
_entity.pdbx_description
1 polymer ?
#
loop_
_entity_poly.entity_id
_entity_poly.type
_entity_poly.pdbx_seq_one_letter_code
_entity_poly.pdbx_strand_id
1 'polypeptide(L)'
;MIGIESYGAYIPRYRINHNTIFFAVGFLGTFPPPGENAVANHDEDTLSMAVAAGVDCLNGIKREKVDGLYLASTSQPYMLRQNSAIVATALDLQPNMRTADFVGSTKSGTTALLSAFDAVNGGTSSNVLVCASDCRLNKLGSPQEHLYGDGAAALIVGNDEVIATHEGYYSVSYDFPDRWKAAGEEFEHAWEDRFIRDAGYTKMIPEAISELLKKYNLNIRDFAKIVFPGIYTREHVAIAKRLGADKRGNSF
;
A
#
# COMPACT_ATOMS: atom_id res chain seq x y z
N MET A 1 -20.35 -14.24 0.60
CA MET A 1 -19.33 -13.73 -0.36
C MET A 1 -18.18 -13.17 0.46
N ILE A 2 -16.93 -13.33 0.00
CA ILE A 2 -15.76 -12.85 0.72
C ILE A 2 -15.39 -11.47 0.18
N GLY A 3 -15.02 -10.57 1.08
CA GLY A 3 -14.67 -9.21 0.69
C GLY A 3 -14.19 -8.36 1.86
N ILE A 4 -14.28 -7.07 1.68
CA ILE A 4 -13.93 -6.07 2.70
C ILE A 4 -15.20 -5.74 3.47
N GLU A 5 -15.13 -5.85 4.80
CA GLU A 5 -16.23 -5.52 5.73
C GLU A 5 -16.08 -4.10 6.28
N SER A 6 -14.84 -3.66 6.49
CA SER A 6 -14.54 -2.34 7.01
C SER A 6 -13.19 -1.84 6.52
N TYR A 7 -13.01 -0.53 6.62
CA TYR A 7 -11.74 0.12 6.33
C TYR A 7 -11.46 1.25 7.33
N GLY A 8 -10.20 1.60 7.47
CA GLY A 8 -9.73 2.72 8.25
C GLY A 8 -8.43 3.27 7.70
N ALA A 9 -8.11 4.49 8.07
CA ALA A 9 -6.89 5.14 7.63
C ALA A 9 -6.33 6.06 8.71
N TYR A 10 -5.03 6.25 8.66
CA TYR A 10 -4.34 7.25 9.46
C TYR A 10 -3.35 8.03 8.60
N ILE A 11 -3.44 9.33 8.64
CA ILE A 11 -2.50 10.24 8.00
C ILE A 11 -1.94 11.15 9.08
N PRO A 12 -0.62 11.18 9.31
CA PRO A 12 0.01 12.05 10.30
C PRO A 12 -0.44 13.50 10.16
N ARG A 13 -0.48 14.20 11.29
CA ARG A 13 -0.98 15.59 11.33
C ARG A 13 -0.04 16.57 10.65
N TYR A 14 1.27 16.35 10.76
CA TYR A 14 2.25 17.29 10.24
C TYR A 14 2.37 17.21 8.72
N ARG A 15 2.71 18.36 8.15
CA ARG A 15 2.94 18.53 6.70
C ARG A 15 4.24 19.26 6.48
N ILE A 16 5.00 18.82 5.48
CA ILE A 16 6.16 19.54 4.98
C ILE A 16 5.88 19.97 3.54
N ASN A 17 5.98 21.28 3.29
CA ASN A 17 5.80 21.81 1.94
C ASN A 17 7.02 21.49 1.07
N HIS A 18 6.79 21.07 -0.18
CA HIS A 18 7.85 20.73 -1.13
C HIS A 18 8.85 21.86 -1.36
N ASN A 19 8.40 23.11 -1.39
CA ASN A 19 9.31 24.26 -1.51
C ASN A 19 10.23 24.39 -0.28
N THR A 20 9.74 24.05 0.91
CA THR A 20 10.57 24.08 2.13
C THR A 20 11.72 23.08 2.01
N ILE A 21 11.45 21.86 1.54
CA ILE A 21 12.48 20.84 1.26
C ILE A 21 13.47 21.36 0.22
N PHE A 22 12.96 21.87 -0.91
CA PHE A 22 13.78 22.36 -2.00
C PHE A 22 14.75 23.46 -1.60
N PHE A 23 14.28 24.46 -0.83
CA PHE A 23 15.13 25.53 -0.34
C PHE A 23 16.11 25.07 0.73
N ALA A 24 15.74 24.12 1.58
CA ALA A 24 16.61 23.58 2.62
C ALA A 24 17.82 22.81 2.05
N VAL A 25 17.65 22.12 0.93
CA VAL A 25 18.73 21.35 0.28
C VAL A 25 19.56 22.17 -0.73
N GLY A 26 19.29 23.46 -0.86
CA GLY A 26 20.15 24.37 -1.64
C GLY A 26 20.06 24.22 -3.16
N PHE A 27 18.86 24.02 -3.69
CA PHE A 27 18.61 24.00 -5.15
C PHE A 27 19.21 22.80 -5.91
N LEU A 28 19.34 21.66 -5.25
CA LEU A 28 19.78 20.44 -5.91
C LEU A 28 18.62 19.86 -6.74
N GLY A 29 18.58 20.20 -8.03
CA GLY A 29 17.63 19.60 -8.98
C GLY A 29 16.62 20.57 -9.60
N THR A 30 15.57 20.00 -10.18
CA THR A 30 14.42 20.73 -10.74
C THR A 30 13.47 21.19 -9.65
N PHE A 31 12.77 22.30 -9.88
CA PHE A 31 11.70 22.76 -8.99
C PHE A 31 10.70 21.62 -8.70
N PRO A 32 10.37 21.37 -7.45
CA PRO A 32 9.42 20.33 -7.09
C PRO A 32 8.01 20.68 -7.58
N PRO A 33 7.16 19.68 -7.82
CA PRO A 33 5.75 19.94 -8.04
C PRO A 33 5.15 20.61 -6.79
N PRO A 34 4.13 21.47 -6.96
CA PRO A 34 3.45 22.07 -5.82
C PRO A 34 2.79 20.96 -4.97
N GLY A 35 2.85 21.11 -3.66
CA GLY A 35 2.26 20.16 -2.72
C GLY A 35 2.96 20.09 -1.39
N GLU A 36 2.53 19.15 -0.59
CA GLU A 36 3.07 18.86 0.73
C GLU A 36 3.00 17.35 1.01
N ASN A 37 3.92 16.86 1.83
CA ASN A 37 3.89 15.49 2.31
C ASN A 37 3.41 15.43 3.77
N ALA A 38 2.64 14.40 4.09
CA ALA A 38 2.38 14.03 5.48
C ALA A 38 3.67 13.50 6.11
N VAL A 39 3.96 13.93 7.33
CA VAL A 39 5.19 13.56 8.05
C VAL A 39 4.82 13.10 9.45
N ALA A 40 5.28 11.90 9.81
CA ALA A 40 5.13 11.35 11.15
C ALA A 40 5.79 12.26 12.18
N ASN A 41 5.18 12.39 13.35
CA ASN A 41 5.76 13.09 14.49
C ASN A 41 6.90 12.23 15.07
N HIS A 42 7.71 12.81 15.97
CA HIS A 42 8.83 12.14 16.62
C HIS A 42 8.43 10.92 17.48
N ASP A 43 7.17 10.86 17.90
CA ASP A 43 6.56 9.77 18.66
C ASP A 43 5.67 8.85 17.82
N GLU A 44 5.61 9.08 16.50
CA GLU A 44 4.91 8.23 15.54
C GLU A 44 5.88 7.37 14.74
N ASP A 45 5.52 6.13 14.51
CA ASP A 45 6.21 5.18 13.67
C ASP A 45 5.22 4.31 12.87
N THR A 46 5.76 3.41 12.09
CA THR A 46 4.97 2.46 11.30
C THR A 46 3.95 1.68 12.15
N LEU A 47 4.31 1.31 13.39
CA LEU A 47 3.42 0.51 14.24
C LEU A 47 2.32 1.37 14.85
N SER A 48 2.67 2.54 15.39
CA SER A 48 1.69 3.47 15.99
C SER A 48 0.67 3.96 14.95
N MET A 49 1.12 4.25 13.72
CA MET A 49 0.22 4.59 12.60
C MET A 49 -0.67 3.42 12.19
N ALA A 50 -0.14 2.19 12.15
CA ALA A 50 -0.93 0.99 11.87
C ALA A 50 -2.00 0.76 12.95
N VAL A 51 -1.68 0.98 14.23
CA VAL A 51 -2.64 0.93 15.33
C VAL A 51 -3.73 1.98 15.15
N ALA A 52 -3.38 3.22 14.81
CA ALA A 52 -4.35 4.29 14.60
C ALA A 52 -5.33 3.97 13.46
N ALA A 53 -4.81 3.48 12.31
CA ALA A 53 -5.65 3.03 11.20
C ALA A 53 -6.51 1.81 11.59
N GLY A 54 -5.96 0.89 12.40
CA GLY A 54 -6.68 -0.27 12.93
C GLY A 54 -7.83 0.13 13.87
N VAL A 55 -7.61 1.13 14.73
CA VAL A 55 -8.68 1.67 15.61
C VAL A 55 -9.82 2.25 14.77
N ASP A 56 -9.51 3.03 13.73
CA ASP A 56 -10.50 3.58 12.82
C ASP A 56 -11.28 2.47 12.09
N CYS A 57 -10.57 1.47 11.58
CA CYS A 57 -11.15 0.31 10.90
C CYS A 57 -12.05 -0.54 11.80
N LEU A 58 -11.71 -0.66 13.09
CA LEU A 58 -12.45 -1.44 14.08
C LEU A 58 -13.64 -0.69 14.70
N ASN A 59 -13.91 0.54 14.25
CA ASN A 59 -15.04 1.30 14.78
C ASN A 59 -16.37 0.58 14.52
N GLY A 60 -17.10 0.27 15.58
CA GLY A 60 -18.35 -0.49 15.53
C GLY A 60 -18.18 -2.02 15.35
N ILE A 61 -16.96 -2.51 15.24
CA ILE A 61 -16.66 -3.95 15.12
C ILE A 61 -16.15 -4.52 16.45
N LYS A 62 -16.70 -5.66 16.83
CA LYS A 62 -16.25 -6.37 18.04
C LYS A 62 -14.86 -6.98 17.78
N ARG A 63 -13.90 -6.67 18.66
CA ARG A 63 -12.52 -7.17 18.57
C ARG A 63 -12.41 -8.69 18.60
N GLU A 64 -13.33 -9.35 19.29
CA GLU A 64 -13.39 -10.82 19.39
C GLU A 64 -13.72 -11.51 18.07
N LYS A 65 -14.24 -10.77 17.08
CA LYS A 65 -14.47 -11.28 15.72
C LYS A 65 -13.17 -11.43 14.93
N VAL A 66 -12.12 -10.66 15.24
CA VAL A 66 -10.87 -10.65 14.51
C VAL A 66 -9.98 -11.80 14.96
N ASP A 67 -9.72 -12.76 14.08
CA ASP A 67 -8.93 -13.96 14.32
C ASP A 67 -7.64 -14.03 13.47
N GLY A 68 -7.34 -12.94 12.73
CA GLY A 68 -6.09 -12.75 12.02
C GLY A 68 -5.67 -11.28 11.94
N LEU A 69 -4.36 -10.99 12.03
CA LEU A 69 -3.78 -9.68 11.75
C LEU A 69 -2.54 -9.82 10.89
N TYR A 70 -2.57 -9.18 9.73
CA TYR A 70 -1.48 -9.12 8.78
C TYR A 70 -0.98 -7.68 8.65
N LEU A 71 0.30 -7.47 8.97
CA LEU A 71 0.95 -6.17 8.83
C LEU A 71 1.85 -6.16 7.60
N ALA A 72 1.65 -5.18 6.75
CA ALA A 72 2.47 -4.93 5.58
C ALA A 72 3.25 -3.62 5.72
N SER A 73 4.57 -3.69 5.55
CA SER A 73 5.44 -2.51 5.64
C SER A 73 6.78 -2.73 4.95
N THR A 74 7.38 -1.64 4.50
CA THR A 74 8.79 -1.60 4.06
C THR A 74 9.69 -0.86 5.05
N SER A 75 9.12 -0.30 6.12
CA SER A 75 9.80 0.53 7.14
C SER A 75 9.50 0.11 8.58
N GLN A 76 9.22 -1.17 8.79
CA GLN A 76 8.95 -1.69 10.14
C GLN A 76 10.16 -1.52 11.07
N PRO A 77 9.95 -1.20 12.37
CA PRO A 77 11.05 -0.91 13.28
C PRO A 77 11.84 -2.14 13.72
N TYR A 78 11.22 -3.33 13.74
CA TYR A 78 11.89 -4.54 14.19
C TYR A 78 12.12 -5.53 13.04
N MET A 79 13.37 -5.89 12.81
CA MET A 79 13.75 -6.95 11.85
C MET A 79 13.62 -8.35 12.45
N LEU A 80 13.76 -8.49 13.77
CA LEU A 80 13.60 -9.72 14.54
C LEU A 80 12.71 -9.46 15.76
N ARG A 81 11.47 -9.36 15.56
CA ARG A 81 10.33 -9.32 16.48
C ARG A 81 9.10 -9.16 15.63
N GLN A 82 8.08 -9.95 15.88
CA GLN A 82 6.88 -9.88 15.05
C GLN A 82 6.14 -8.56 15.29
N ASN A 83 6.13 -7.69 14.29
CA ASN A 83 5.55 -6.36 14.37
C ASN A 83 4.01 -6.44 14.40
N SER A 84 3.41 -7.34 13.65
CA SER A 84 1.97 -7.59 13.67
C SER A 84 1.45 -8.00 15.04
N ALA A 85 2.22 -8.76 15.83
CA ALA A 85 1.84 -9.12 17.20
C ALA A 85 1.82 -7.90 18.14
N ILE A 86 2.70 -6.92 17.93
CA ILE A 86 2.71 -5.66 18.67
C ILE A 86 1.44 -4.87 18.36
N VAL A 87 1.09 -4.74 17.09
CA VAL A 87 -0.13 -4.05 16.64
C VAL A 87 -1.37 -4.75 17.18
N ALA A 88 -1.42 -6.08 17.13
CA ALA A 88 -2.55 -6.85 17.69
C ALA A 88 -2.75 -6.60 19.19
N THR A 89 -1.66 -6.60 19.95
CA THR A 89 -1.70 -6.30 21.40
C THR A 89 -2.16 -4.86 21.66
N ALA A 90 -1.66 -3.90 20.90
CA ALA A 90 -2.02 -2.49 21.06
C ALA A 90 -3.50 -2.21 20.68
N LEU A 91 -4.08 -3.01 19.79
CA LEU A 91 -5.49 -2.96 19.42
C LEU A 91 -6.40 -3.74 20.39
N ASP A 92 -5.84 -4.34 21.45
CA ASP A 92 -6.57 -5.18 22.41
C ASP A 92 -7.31 -6.34 21.72
N LEU A 93 -6.64 -6.98 20.73
CA LEU A 93 -7.15 -8.17 20.06
C LEU A 93 -6.83 -9.43 20.87
N GLN A 94 -7.65 -10.47 20.70
CA GLN A 94 -7.47 -11.72 21.44
C GLN A 94 -6.17 -12.42 21.03
N PRO A 95 -5.43 -13.04 21.97
CA PRO A 95 -4.16 -13.71 21.64
C PRO A 95 -4.34 -14.97 20.80
N ASN A 96 -5.54 -15.54 20.76
CA ASN A 96 -5.87 -16.69 19.91
C ASN A 96 -6.17 -16.25 18.48
N MET A 97 -5.12 -15.82 17.78
CA MET A 97 -5.21 -15.33 16.39
C MET A 97 -3.95 -15.64 15.58
N ARG A 98 -4.06 -15.58 14.28
CA ARG A 98 -2.92 -15.66 13.36
C ARG A 98 -2.34 -14.27 13.12
N THR A 99 -1.01 -14.16 13.20
CA THR A 99 -0.32 -12.91 12.89
C THR A 99 0.78 -13.17 11.86
N ALA A 100 0.99 -12.21 10.94
CA ALA A 100 2.05 -12.28 9.95
C ALA A 100 2.55 -10.89 9.56
N ASP A 101 3.87 -10.77 9.34
CA ASP A 101 4.50 -9.57 8.79
C ASP A 101 4.81 -9.79 7.30
N PHE A 102 4.33 -8.91 6.43
CA PHE A 102 4.60 -8.90 5.00
C PHE A 102 5.57 -7.76 4.68
N VAL A 103 6.76 -8.13 4.25
CA VAL A 103 7.89 -7.20 4.12
C VAL A 103 8.68 -7.42 2.83
N GLY A 104 9.69 -6.59 2.60
CA GLY A 104 10.66 -6.78 1.52
C GLY A 104 10.20 -6.37 0.13
N SER A 105 9.02 -5.77 0.00
CA SER A 105 8.51 -5.27 -1.28
C SER A 105 7.50 -4.16 -1.08
N THR A 106 7.47 -3.19 -1.98
CA THR A 106 6.40 -2.17 -2.05
C THR A 106 5.03 -2.77 -2.41
N LYS A 107 4.98 -4.05 -2.81
CA LYS A 107 3.77 -4.85 -3.06
C LYS A 107 3.24 -5.54 -1.80
N SER A 108 3.91 -5.42 -0.66
CA SER A 108 3.55 -6.13 0.58
C SER A 108 2.08 -5.94 1.00
N GLY A 109 1.54 -4.73 0.86
CA GLY A 109 0.14 -4.44 1.20
C GLY A 109 -0.86 -5.26 0.39
N THR A 110 -0.69 -5.31 -0.94
CA THR A 110 -1.57 -6.12 -1.80
C THR A 110 -1.35 -7.60 -1.60
N THR A 111 -0.12 -8.04 -1.31
CA THR A 111 0.18 -9.45 -1.00
C THR A 111 -0.49 -9.88 0.32
N ALA A 112 -0.42 -9.04 1.36
CA ALA A 112 -1.11 -9.29 2.63
C ALA A 112 -2.63 -9.37 2.44
N LEU A 113 -3.19 -8.46 1.65
CA LEU A 113 -4.62 -8.44 1.33
C LEU A 113 -5.07 -9.72 0.61
N LEU A 114 -4.35 -10.16 -0.42
CA LEU A 114 -4.64 -11.41 -1.12
C LEU A 114 -4.52 -12.62 -0.19
N SER A 115 -3.49 -12.66 0.66
CA SER A 115 -3.33 -13.71 1.66
C SER A 115 -4.47 -13.74 2.68
N ALA A 116 -5.05 -12.58 3.00
CA ALA A 116 -6.23 -12.51 3.87
C ALA A 116 -7.47 -13.07 3.18
N PHE A 117 -7.70 -12.74 1.90
CA PHE A 117 -8.77 -13.36 1.12
C PHE A 117 -8.61 -14.89 1.03
N ASP A 118 -7.39 -15.38 0.80
CA ASP A 118 -7.10 -16.80 0.76
C ASP A 118 -7.35 -17.47 2.12
N ALA A 119 -6.98 -16.83 3.24
CA ALA A 119 -7.20 -17.34 4.59
C ALA A 119 -8.69 -17.47 4.92
N VAL A 120 -9.49 -16.45 4.57
CA VAL A 120 -10.95 -16.47 4.78
C VAL A 120 -11.62 -17.47 3.86
N ASN A 121 -11.21 -17.53 2.59
CA ASN A 121 -11.74 -18.50 1.61
C ASN A 121 -11.41 -19.94 1.99
N GLY A 122 -10.22 -20.17 2.54
CA GLY A 122 -9.78 -21.49 3.02
C GLY A 122 -10.35 -21.87 4.38
N GLY A 123 -11.11 -21.00 5.03
CA GLY A 123 -11.71 -21.25 6.36
C GLY A 123 -10.71 -21.33 7.50
N THR A 124 -9.49 -20.84 7.31
CA THR A 124 -8.44 -20.82 8.35
C THR A 124 -8.51 -19.58 9.23
N SER A 125 -9.25 -18.58 8.80
CA SER A 125 -9.64 -17.37 9.55
C SER A 125 -11.03 -16.94 9.10
N SER A 126 -11.79 -16.30 9.99
CA SER A 126 -13.09 -15.72 9.67
C SER A 126 -13.00 -14.25 9.33
N ASN A 127 -12.20 -13.50 10.09
CA ASN A 127 -11.99 -12.06 9.91
C ASN A 127 -10.51 -11.72 10.09
N VAL A 128 -9.89 -11.23 9.01
CA VAL A 128 -8.48 -10.83 9.02
C VAL A 128 -8.38 -9.31 8.92
N LEU A 129 -7.77 -8.68 9.92
CA LEU A 129 -7.37 -7.29 9.86
C LEU A 129 -6.04 -7.17 9.10
N VAL A 130 -6.05 -6.51 7.97
CA VAL A 130 -4.85 -6.19 7.17
C VAL A 130 -4.50 -4.74 7.41
N CYS A 131 -3.32 -4.48 7.96
CA CYS A 131 -2.76 -3.14 8.12
C CYS A 131 -1.61 -2.95 7.15
N ALA A 132 -1.58 -1.83 6.45
CA ALA A 132 -0.44 -1.39 5.64
C ALA A 132 0.01 -0.02 6.14
N SER A 133 1.28 0.10 6.52
CA SER A 133 1.82 1.33 7.12
C SER A 133 3.28 1.51 6.75
N ASP A 134 3.64 2.72 6.34
CA ASP A 134 5.02 3.08 6.06
C ASP A 134 5.36 4.49 6.57
N CYS A 135 6.58 4.59 7.11
CA CYS A 135 7.27 5.81 7.50
C CYS A 135 8.72 5.69 6.99
N ARG A 136 8.93 6.01 5.72
CA ARG A 136 10.21 5.77 5.06
C ARG A 136 11.17 6.92 5.29
N LEU A 137 12.40 6.58 5.68
CA LEU A 137 13.49 7.54 5.72
C LEU A 137 14.04 7.79 4.31
N ASN A 138 13.97 9.03 3.86
CA ASN A 138 14.43 9.45 2.55
C ASN A 138 15.80 10.14 2.64
N LYS A 139 16.64 9.92 1.62
CA LYS A 139 17.92 10.61 1.54
C LYS A 139 17.69 12.09 1.21
N LEU A 140 18.32 12.98 1.96
CA LEU A 140 18.23 14.43 1.76
C LEU A 140 18.55 14.82 0.31
N GLY A 141 17.68 15.61 -0.32
CA GLY A 141 17.81 16.04 -1.71
C GLY A 141 17.45 14.97 -2.75
N SER A 142 16.94 13.80 -2.32
CA SER A 142 16.46 12.78 -3.24
C SER A 142 15.06 13.12 -3.76
N PRO A 143 14.67 12.63 -4.97
CA PRO A 143 13.30 12.76 -5.45
C PRO A 143 12.26 12.17 -4.50
N GLN A 144 12.63 11.17 -3.72
CA GLN A 144 11.77 10.48 -2.76
C GLN A 144 11.24 11.40 -1.65
N GLU A 145 12.00 12.42 -1.25
CA GLU A 145 11.54 13.40 -0.26
C GLU A 145 10.29 14.19 -0.70
N HIS A 146 10.09 14.33 -2.02
CA HIS A 146 8.91 15.00 -2.57
C HIS A 146 7.79 14.03 -2.94
N LEU A 147 8.08 12.72 -2.96
CA LEU A 147 7.16 11.70 -3.49
C LEU A 147 6.52 10.88 -2.40
N TYR A 148 7.18 10.73 -1.25
CA TYR A 148 6.71 9.88 -0.18
C TYR A 148 6.20 10.69 0.99
N GLY A 149 5.01 10.34 1.44
CA GLY A 149 4.46 10.77 2.71
C GLY A 149 4.23 9.56 3.61
N ASP A 150 4.14 9.80 4.90
CA ASP A 150 3.89 8.79 5.91
C ASP A 150 2.38 8.55 6.06
N GLY A 151 2.00 7.32 6.39
CA GLY A 151 0.61 6.99 6.63
C GLY A 151 0.34 5.50 6.78
N ALA A 152 -0.88 5.19 7.18
CA ALA A 152 -1.36 3.83 7.33
C ALA A 152 -2.80 3.69 6.84
N ALA A 153 -3.12 2.46 6.41
CA ALA A 153 -4.47 2.03 6.09
C ALA A 153 -4.74 0.66 6.70
N ALA A 154 -5.98 0.38 7.03
CA ALA A 154 -6.42 -0.91 7.55
C ALA A 154 -7.71 -1.36 6.85
N LEU A 155 -7.84 -2.67 6.64
CA LEU A 155 -9.01 -3.32 6.04
C LEU A 155 -9.36 -4.57 6.84
N ILE A 156 -10.64 -4.80 7.10
CA ILE A 156 -11.10 -6.11 7.55
C ILE A 156 -11.59 -6.90 6.36
N VAL A 157 -11.01 -8.06 6.18
CA VAL A 157 -11.43 -9.07 5.22
C VAL A 157 -12.24 -10.13 5.91
N GLY A 158 -13.45 -10.39 5.43
CA GLY A 158 -14.36 -11.37 6.00
C GLY A 158 -15.47 -11.77 5.04
N ASN A 159 -16.55 -12.31 5.56
CA ASN A 159 -17.71 -12.78 4.77
C ASN A 159 -19.07 -12.35 5.34
N ASP A 160 -19.07 -11.48 6.37
CA ASP A 160 -20.25 -10.92 7.03
C ASP A 160 -20.32 -9.40 6.72
N GLU A 161 -21.46 -8.86 6.41
CA GLU A 161 -21.69 -7.43 6.11
C GLU A 161 -20.66 -6.81 5.13
N VAL A 162 -20.32 -7.53 4.07
CA VAL A 162 -19.31 -7.14 3.08
C VAL A 162 -19.74 -5.89 2.33
N ILE A 163 -18.93 -4.83 2.36
CA ILE A 163 -19.14 -3.56 1.65
C ILE A 163 -18.54 -3.57 0.24
N ALA A 164 -17.54 -4.45 0.00
CA ALA A 164 -16.92 -4.64 -1.31
C ALA A 164 -16.48 -6.09 -1.47
N THR A 165 -17.00 -6.79 -2.47
CA THR A 165 -16.65 -8.19 -2.75
C THR A 165 -15.32 -8.30 -3.51
N HIS A 166 -14.56 -9.35 -3.21
CA HIS A 166 -13.37 -9.69 -3.98
C HIS A 166 -13.76 -10.58 -5.16
N GLU A 167 -13.74 -10.03 -6.37
CA GLU A 167 -14.14 -10.73 -7.59
C GLU A 167 -12.99 -11.52 -8.25
N GLY A 168 -11.74 -11.13 -7.99
CA GLY A 168 -10.61 -11.83 -8.54
C GLY A 168 -9.33 -11.00 -8.60
N TYR A 169 -8.24 -11.66 -8.97
CA TYR A 169 -6.93 -11.04 -9.13
C TYR A 169 -6.05 -11.73 -10.19
N TYR A 170 -5.03 -11.02 -10.59
CA TYR A 170 -3.92 -11.52 -11.39
C TYR A 170 -2.60 -10.92 -10.89
N SER A 171 -1.58 -11.75 -10.74
CA SER A 171 -0.26 -11.32 -10.29
C SER A 171 0.81 -11.70 -11.29
N VAL A 172 1.74 -10.79 -11.52
CA VAL A 172 3.01 -11.05 -12.21
C VAL A 172 4.15 -10.85 -11.22
N SER A 173 5.23 -11.57 -11.40
CA SER A 173 6.43 -11.45 -10.56
C SER A 173 7.66 -11.40 -11.45
N TYR A 174 8.41 -10.32 -11.31
CA TYR A 174 9.66 -10.09 -12.01
C TYR A 174 10.75 -9.72 -11.01
N ASP A 175 11.94 -10.23 -11.21
CA ASP A 175 13.14 -9.66 -10.59
C ASP A 175 13.52 -8.38 -11.35
N PHE A 176 12.91 -7.27 -10.94
CA PHE A 176 13.10 -5.98 -11.57
C PHE A 176 13.69 -4.98 -10.56
N PRO A 177 14.94 -4.55 -10.75
CA PRO A 177 15.65 -3.72 -9.78
C PRO A 177 15.25 -2.24 -9.89
N ASP A 178 13.99 -1.92 -9.60
CA ASP A 178 13.53 -0.53 -9.57
C ASP A 178 14.06 0.19 -8.33
N ARG A 179 13.91 -0.44 -7.18
CA ARG A 179 14.33 0.05 -5.86
C ARG A 179 14.76 -1.10 -4.99
N TRP A 180 15.76 -0.85 -4.16
CA TRP A 180 16.23 -1.84 -3.21
C TRP A 180 16.86 -1.15 -1.99
N LYS A 181 16.92 -1.89 -0.90
CA LYS A 181 17.61 -1.52 0.33
C LYS A 181 18.17 -2.79 0.97
N ALA A 182 19.48 -2.92 1.04
CA ALA A 182 20.10 -4.06 1.71
C ALA A 182 20.04 -3.92 3.24
N ALA A 183 20.24 -5.02 3.94
CA ALA A 183 20.31 -5.00 5.40
C ALA A 183 21.44 -4.09 5.88
N GLY A 184 21.14 -3.20 6.81
CA GLY A 184 22.13 -2.25 7.37
C GLY A 184 22.27 -0.94 6.59
N GLU A 185 21.64 -0.80 5.43
CA GLU A 185 21.59 0.49 4.74
C GLU A 185 20.53 1.41 5.38
N GLU A 186 20.83 2.68 5.45
CA GLU A 186 19.93 3.70 6.02
C GLU A 186 18.87 4.13 5.01
N PHE A 187 19.27 4.32 3.74
CA PHE A 187 18.40 4.83 2.67
C PHE A 187 18.20 3.77 1.58
N GLU A 188 17.09 3.89 0.89
CA GLU A 188 16.84 3.09 -0.31
C GLU A 188 17.68 3.59 -1.49
N HIS A 189 17.99 2.68 -2.40
CA HIS A 189 18.52 2.96 -3.72
C HIS A 189 17.41 2.87 -4.76
N ALA A 190 17.54 3.65 -5.81
CA ALA A 190 16.66 3.59 -6.97
C ALA A 190 17.53 3.49 -8.23
N TRP A 191 17.06 2.71 -9.20
CA TRP A 191 17.66 2.74 -10.53
C TRP A 191 17.27 4.04 -11.25
N GLU A 192 17.76 4.24 -12.50
CA GLU A 192 17.42 5.38 -13.32
C GLU A 192 15.89 5.43 -13.57
N ASP A 193 15.27 6.57 -13.29
CA ASP A 193 13.80 6.75 -13.36
C ASP A 193 13.24 6.42 -14.76
N ARG A 194 13.95 6.77 -15.82
CA ARG A 194 13.56 6.44 -17.18
C ARG A 194 13.53 4.94 -17.44
N PHE A 195 14.51 4.19 -16.89
CA PHE A 195 14.51 2.73 -16.99
C PHE A 195 13.35 2.13 -16.22
N ILE A 196 13.11 2.57 -14.98
CA ILE A 196 12.00 2.10 -14.14
C ILE A 196 10.66 2.31 -14.88
N ARG A 197 10.47 3.49 -15.45
CA ARG A 197 9.27 3.82 -16.19
C ARG A 197 9.12 3.01 -17.47
N ASP A 198 10.14 3.03 -18.35
CA ASP A 198 10.03 2.53 -19.71
C ASP A 198 10.20 1.00 -19.81
N ALA A 199 11.08 0.40 -18.99
CA ALA A 199 11.28 -1.05 -18.98
C ALA A 199 10.36 -1.79 -18.00
N GLY A 200 9.96 -1.14 -16.91
CA GLY A 200 9.10 -1.69 -15.86
C GLY A 200 7.65 -1.26 -16.02
N TYR A 201 7.34 -0.08 -15.54
CA TYR A 201 5.99 0.40 -15.32
C TYR A 201 5.09 0.33 -16.56
N THR A 202 5.56 0.87 -17.70
CA THR A 202 4.77 0.91 -18.94
C THR A 202 4.63 -0.42 -19.67
N LYS A 203 5.31 -1.46 -19.21
CA LYS A 203 5.20 -2.84 -19.72
C LYS A 203 4.45 -3.75 -18.78
N MET A 204 4.89 -3.83 -17.53
CA MET A 204 4.39 -4.80 -16.55
C MET A 204 2.94 -4.51 -16.12
N ILE A 205 2.57 -3.25 -15.95
CA ILE A 205 1.19 -2.89 -15.57
C ILE A 205 0.19 -3.21 -16.68
N PRO A 206 0.40 -2.80 -17.95
CA PRO A 206 -0.50 -3.22 -19.04
C PRO A 206 -0.58 -4.72 -19.22
N GLU A 207 0.52 -5.46 -19.04
CA GLU A 207 0.53 -6.91 -19.11
C GLU A 207 -0.36 -7.52 -18.03
N ALA A 208 -0.17 -7.14 -16.76
CA ALA A 208 -0.97 -7.63 -15.66
C ALA A 208 -2.46 -7.34 -15.85
N ILE A 209 -2.81 -6.12 -16.31
CA ILE A 209 -4.20 -5.75 -16.58
C ILE A 209 -4.77 -6.57 -17.74
N SER A 210 -4.04 -6.70 -18.84
CA SER A 210 -4.50 -7.45 -20.02
C SER A 210 -4.75 -8.92 -19.69
N GLU A 211 -3.86 -9.55 -18.93
CA GLU A 211 -4.03 -10.93 -18.50
C GLU A 211 -5.15 -11.10 -17.46
N LEU A 212 -5.36 -10.11 -16.57
CA LEU A 212 -6.53 -10.09 -15.69
C LEU A 212 -7.84 -10.09 -16.50
N LEU A 213 -7.96 -9.16 -17.43
CA LEU A 213 -9.14 -9.02 -18.29
C LEU A 213 -9.42 -10.29 -19.06
N LYS A 214 -8.38 -10.89 -19.64
CA LYS A 214 -8.47 -12.16 -20.36
C LYS A 214 -8.89 -13.33 -19.46
N LYS A 215 -8.28 -13.44 -18.25
CA LYS A 215 -8.59 -14.50 -17.29
C LYS A 215 -10.06 -14.55 -16.90
N TYR A 216 -10.68 -13.36 -16.73
CA TYR A 216 -12.06 -13.25 -16.28
C TYR A 216 -13.04 -12.89 -17.39
N ASN A 217 -12.59 -12.85 -18.66
CA ASN A 217 -13.39 -12.46 -19.83
C ASN A 217 -14.08 -11.10 -19.64
N LEU A 218 -13.32 -10.12 -19.14
CA LEU A 218 -13.77 -8.76 -18.86
C LEU A 218 -13.22 -7.76 -19.88
N ASN A 219 -13.89 -6.63 -20.00
CA ASN A 219 -13.41 -5.47 -20.74
C ASN A 219 -13.04 -4.35 -19.76
N ILE A 220 -12.05 -3.52 -20.08
CA ILE A 220 -11.66 -2.38 -19.25
C ILE A 220 -12.83 -1.41 -18.98
N ARG A 221 -13.81 -1.37 -19.87
CA ARG A 221 -15.01 -0.53 -19.76
C ARG A 221 -16.03 -1.06 -18.76
N ASP A 222 -15.90 -2.31 -18.31
CA ASP A 222 -16.76 -2.90 -17.27
C ASP A 222 -16.43 -2.33 -15.88
N PHE A 223 -15.27 -1.63 -15.75
CA PHE A 223 -14.83 -1.05 -14.49
C PHE A 223 -15.26 0.42 -14.38
N ALA A 224 -16.00 0.74 -13.34
CA ALA A 224 -16.39 2.12 -13.03
C ALA A 224 -15.21 2.99 -12.60
N LYS A 225 -14.20 2.40 -11.94
CA LYS A 225 -12.98 3.06 -11.48
C LYS A 225 -11.76 2.19 -11.67
N ILE A 226 -10.64 2.83 -11.99
CA ILE A 226 -9.32 2.19 -12.11
C ILE A 226 -8.36 2.98 -11.24
N VAL A 227 -7.71 2.29 -10.29
CA VAL A 227 -6.72 2.88 -9.39
C VAL A 227 -5.34 2.35 -9.76
N PHE A 228 -4.43 3.24 -10.12
CA PHE A 228 -3.04 2.90 -10.40
C PHE A 228 -2.18 3.23 -9.19
N PRO A 229 -1.23 2.36 -8.82
CA PRO A 229 -0.26 2.67 -7.78
C PRO A 229 0.82 3.62 -8.30
N GLY A 230 1.36 4.45 -7.41
CA GLY A 230 2.59 5.19 -7.65
C GLY A 230 2.42 6.59 -8.22
N ILE A 231 3.55 7.16 -8.58
CA ILE A 231 3.78 8.59 -8.82
C ILE A 231 3.69 9.01 -10.29
N TYR A 232 3.59 8.05 -11.19
CA TYR A 232 3.64 8.30 -12.65
C TYR A 232 2.25 8.68 -13.22
N THR A 233 1.65 9.77 -12.76
CA THR A 233 0.28 10.18 -13.14
C THR A 233 0.07 10.37 -14.65
N ARG A 234 1.09 10.81 -15.38
CA ARG A 234 1.01 10.94 -16.85
C ARG A 234 0.94 9.57 -17.53
N GLU A 235 1.74 8.64 -17.05
CA GLU A 235 1.81 7.26 -17.53
C GLU A 235 0.51 6.51 -17.19
N HIS A 236 -0.14 6.77 -16.04
CA HIS A 236 -1.45 6.22 -15.70
C HIS A 236 -2.48 6.54 -16.79
N VAL A 237 -2.57 7.82 -17.17
CA VAL A 237 -3.48 8.26 -18.23
C VAL A 237 -3.14 7.63 -19.56
N ALA A 238 -1.85 7.51 -19.89
CA ALA A 238 -1.41 6.89 -21.14
C ALA A 238 -1.73 5.38 -21.17
N ILE A 239 -1.49 4.66 -20.07
CA ILE A 239 -1.82 3.23 -19.92
C ILE A 239 -3.33 3.02 -20.03
N ALA A 240 -4.12 3.79 -19.30
CA ALA A 240 -5.58 3.69 -19.33
C ALA A 240 -6.14 3.88 -20.75
N LYS A 241 -5.67 4.90 -21.47
CA LYS A 241 -6.04 5.14 -22.88
C LYS A 241 -5.63 3.98 -23.78
N ARG A 242 -4.42 3.45 -23.61
CA ARG A 242 -3.92 2.31 -24.40
C ARG A 242 -4.77 1.06 -24.20
N LEU A 243 -5.29 0.86 -23.00
CA LEU A 243 -6.19 -0.23 -22.65
C LEU A 243 -7.65 0.01 -23.08
N GLY A 244 -7.96 1.17 -23.64
CA GLY A 244 -9.30 1.52 -24.12
C GLY A 244 -10.25 2.08 -23.06
N ALA A 245 -9.72 2.50 -21.91
CA ALA A 245 -10.52 3.21 -20.90
C ALA A 245 -10.86 4.62 -21.39
N ASP A 246 -12.13 5.02 -21.25
CA ASP A 246 -12.59 6.36 -21.62
C ASP A 246 -12.67 7.24 -20.38
N LYS A 247 -12.18 8.49 -20.49
CA LYS A 247 -12.26 9.50 -19.42
C LYS A 247 -13.69 9.82 -18.97
N ARG A 248 -14.70 9.52 -19.78
CA ARG A 248 -16.11 9.81 -19.50
C ARG A 248 -16.82 8.71 -18.71
N GLY A 249 -16.29 7.51 -18.73
CA GLY A 249 -16.86 6.34 -18.03
C GLY A 249 -16.03 5.83 -16.85
N ASN A 250 -14.72 6.01 -16.88
CA ASN A 250 -13.81 5.53 -15.84
C ASN A 250 -13.10 6.73 -15.20
N SER A 251 -13.39 7.01 -13.94
CA SER A 251 -12.59 7.99 -13.17
C SER A 251 -11.25 7.38 -12.77
N PHE A 252 -10.17 8.11 -13.01
CA PHE A 252 -8.81 7.76 -12.62
C PHE A 252 -8.39 8.58 -11.42
#